data_b17c28ba3c52b95c6cd903978aa6e870
#
_entry.id   b17c28ba3c52b95c6cd903978aa6e870
#
_cell.length_a   1.000
_cell.length_b   1.000
_cell.length_c   1.000
_cell.angle_alpha   90.00
_cell.angle_beta   90.00
_cell.angle_gamma   90.00
#
_symmetry.space_group_name_H-M   'P 1'
#
loop_
_entity.id
_entity.type
_entity.pdbx_description
1 polymer ?
#
loop_
_entity_poly.entity_id
_entity_poly.type
_entity_poly.pdbx_seq_one_letter_code
_entity_poly.pdbx_strand_id
1 'polypeptide(L)'
;MHPLEPLTAAEIQQAVSLLSQLGKVTPTTRFVSVSLKEPRKDAVHGDWTASLPDREAFAVLFDNAVNCCYETAVSLTKSALLSWKAVPNVQPTMTIDEQTECEQAVLASPEFKAALLRHCGTDDTSLVMVDIWSAGNYGSDEDSSMRLARPLCFLRTDPTDNGYARPIEGLRPVVDLNAMKVIRIEEHGTWPLPPESGNYAADRVPNQRTNIKPIDILQPEGPSFEVDGYQVSWQKWKFVIGFNAREGLTLHNLRYTDEGEDRSVLYRASLT
;
A
#
# COMPACT_ATOMS: atom_id res chain seq x y z
N MET A 1 -23.02 10.48 9.30
CA MET A 1 -21.58 10.24 9.04
C MET A 1 -20.79 10.77 10.22
N HIS A 2 -19.99 9.93 10.85
CA HIS A 2 -19.10 10.33 11.95
C HIS A 2 -17.86 11.06 11.41
N PRO A 3 -17.34 12.13 12.05
CA PRO A 3 -16.19 12.89 11.54
C PRO A 3 -14.90 12.09 11.32
N LEU A 4 -14.77 10.95 11.98
CA LEU A 4 -13.61 10.05 11.86
C LEU A 4 -13.81 8.90 10.87
N GLU A 5 -14.94 8.84 10.17
CA GLU A 5 -15.11 7.84 9.11
C GLU A 5 -14.12 8.08 7.97
N PRO A 6 -13.59 7.03 7.34
CA PRO A 6 -12.71 7.15 6.17
C PRO A 6 -13.31 8.01 5.06
N LEU A 7 -12.47 8.55 4.20
CA LEU A 7 -12.95 9.25 3.01
C LEU A 7 -13.69 8.28 2.09
N THR A 8 -14.81 8.73 1.56
CA THR A 8 -15.51 8.04 0.48
C THR A 8 -14.77 8.19 -0.84
N ALA A 9 -15.06 7.34 -1.82
CA ALA A 9 -14.50 7.46 -3.16
C ALA A 9 -14.80 8.84 -3.80
N ALA A 10 -15.99 9.40 -3.56
CA ALA A 10 -16.38 10.73 -4.05
C ALA A 10 -15.55 11.84 -3.41
N GLU A 11 -15.26 11.77 -2.11
CA GLU A 11 -14.40 12.71 -1.40
C GLU A 11 -12.95 12.64 -1.87
N ILE A 12 -12.42 11.44 -2.12
CA ILE A 12 -11.09 11.24 -2.71
C ILE A 12 -11.05 11.89 -4.10
N GLN A 13 -12.04 11.62 -4.95
CA GLN A 13 -12.13 12.21 -6.29
C GLN A 13 -12.25 13.74 -6.25
N GLN A 14 -12.98 14.29 -5.28
CA GLN A 14 -13.08 15.73 -5.07
C GLN A 14 -11.71 16.33 -4.72
N ALA A 15 -10.96 15.71 -3.80
CA ALA A 15 -9.62 16.16 -3.42
C ALA A 15 -8.66 16.16 -4.62
N VAL A 16 -8.64 15.07 -5.40
CA VAL A 16 -7.82 14.93 -6.61
C VAL A 16 -8.19 15.99 -7.65
N SER A 17 -9.49 16.18 -7.91
CA SER A 17 -9.98 17.15 -8.87
C SER A 17 -9.61 18.59 -8.47
N LEU A 18 -9.74 18.92 -7.19
CA LEU A 18 -9.36 20.24 -6.67
C LEU A 18 -7.86 20.52 -6.88
N LEU A 19 -6.99 19.56 -6.55
CA LEU A 19 -5.54 19.71 -6.73
C LEU A 19 -5.17 19.86 -8.21
N SER A 20 -5.85 19.13 -9.10
CA SER A 20 -5.67 19.24 -10.55
C SER A 20 -6.09 20.61 -11.09
N GLN A 21 -7.26 21.11 -10.68
CA GLN A 21 -7.77 22.43 -11.07
C GLN A 21 -6.86 23.58 -10.61
N LEU A 22 -6.19 23.41 -9.47
CA LEU A 22 -5.23 24.37 -8.95
C LEU A 22 -3.83 24.27 -9.60
N GLY A 23 -3.67 23.43 -10.62
CA GLY A 23 -2.39 23.24 -11.31
C GLY A 23 -1.29 22.62 -10.44
N LYS A 24 -1.67 21.86 -9.41
CA LYS A 24 -0.75 21.17 -8.50
C LYS A 24 -0.36 19.77 -8.98
N VAL A 25 -1.07 19.25 -9.98
CA VAL A 25 -0.85 17.91 -10.54
C VAL A 25 -0.33 18.07 -11.97
N THR A 26 0.80 17.45 -12.25
CA THR A 26 1.43 17.37 -13.56
C THR A 26 1.24 15.97 -14.17
N PRO A 27 1.56 15.71 -15.43
CA PRO A 27 1.54 14.36 -15.99
C PRO A 27 2.47 13.35 -15.28
N THR A 28 3.48 13.85 -14.56
CA THR A 28 4.46 13.04 -13.81
C THR A 28 4.18 12.97 -12.33
N THR A 29 3.09 13.59 -11.87
CA THR A 29 2.68 13.55 -10.47
C THR A 29 1.89 12.28 -10.16
N ARG A 30 2.31 11.53 -9.16
CA ARG A 30 1.64 10.35 -8.63
C ARG A 30 1.00 10.65 -7.28
N PHE A 31 -0.22 10.16 -7.07
CA PHE A 31 -0.86 10.18 -5.76
C PHE A 31 -0.43 8.94 -4.99
N VAL A 32 0.45 9.12 -4.01
CA VAL A 32 0.94 8.02 -3.16
C VAL A 32 -0.12 7.58 -2.17
N SER A 33 -0.81 8.55 -1.55
CA SER A 33 -1.95 8.29 -0.68
C SER A 33 -2.88 9.49 -0.60
N VAL A 34 -4.17 9.22 -0.43
CA VAL A 34 -5.19 10.22 -0.08
C VAL A 34 -6.02 9.64 1.05
N SER A 35 -6.04 10.30 2.20
CA SER A 35 -6.71 9.81 3.39
C SER A 35 -7.43 10.94 4.12
N LEU A 36 -8.30 10.59 5.06
CA LEU A 36 -8.89 11.57 5.96
C LEU A 36 -7.78 12.28 6.73
N LYS A 37 -7.78 13.61 6.69
CA LYS A 37 -7.07 14.39 7.69
C LYS A 37 -7.97 14.47 8.92
N GLU A 38 -7.65 13.65 9.91
CA GLU A 38 -8.46 13.52 11.11
C GLU A 38 -8.64 14.88 11.80
N PRO A 39 -9.88 15.24 12.18
CA PRO A 39 -10.12 16.44 12.95
C PRO A 39 -9.45 16.35 14.32
N ARG A 40 -9.22 17.50 14.95
CA ARG A 40 -8.63 17.56 16.29
C ARG A 40 -9.52 16.80 17.28
N LYS A 41 -8.86 16.20 18.28
CA LYS A 41 -9.51 15.41 19.33
C LYS A 41 -10.61 16.21 20.05
N ASP A 42 -10.37 17.47 20.36
CA ASP A 42 -11.31 18.37 21.03
C ASP A 42 -12.59 18.61 20.19
N ALA A 43 -12.48 18.64 18.88
CA ALA A 43 -13.61 18.80 17.97
C ALA A 43 -14.49 17.54 17.84
N VAL A 44 -14.02 16.39 18.28
CA VAL A 44 -14.73 15.09 18.15
C VAL A 44 -15.15 14.51 19.50
N HIS A 45 -14.49 14.91 20.58
CA HIS A 45 -14.75 14.36 21.93
C HIS A 45 -16.01 14.93 22.62
N GLY A 46 -16.52 16.08 22.15
CA GLY A 46 -17.74 16.72 22.63
C GLY A 46 -18.97 16.37 21.79
N ASP A 47 -19.96 17.20 21.88
CA ASP A 47 -21.13 17.15 20.98
C ASP A 47 -20.77 17.74 19.61
N TRP A 48 -20.09 16.93 18.78
CA TRP A 48 -19.74 17.30 17.42
C TRP A 48 -20.97 17.45 16.50
N THR A 49 -22.15 16.95 16.92
CA THR A 49 -23.39 17.07 16.13
C THR A 49 -23.89 18.51 16.09
N ALA A 50 -23.58 19.31 17.10
CA ALA A 50 -23.94 20.73 17.14
C ALA A 50 -23.07 21.60 16.19
N SER A 51 -21.83 21.16 15.91
CA SER A 51 -20.91 21.85 14.99
C SER A 51 -19.99 20.82 14.35
N LEU A 52 -20.35 20.34 13.16
CA LEU A 52 -19.52 19.40 12.40
C LEU A 52 -18.15 20.03 12.08
N PRO A 53 -17.04 19.36 12.41
CA PRO A 53 -15.73 19.81 12.00
C PRO A 53 -15.59 19.85 10.48
N ASP A 54 -14.70 20.69 9.98
CA ASP A 54 -14.38 20.76 8.55
C ASP A 54 -13.90 19.38 8.09
N ARG A 55 -14.43 18.90 6.97
CA ARG A 55 -14.05 17.63 6.38
C ARG A 55 -12.83 17.87 5.49
N GLU A 56 -11.68 17.31 5.88
CA GLU A 56 -10.42 17.58 5.23
C GLU A 56 -9.77 16.28 4.71
N ALA A 57 -9.12 16.36 3.55
CA ALA A 57 -8.27 15.30 3.04
C ALA A 57 -6.80 15.67 3.19
N PHE A 58 -5.97 14.68 3.54
CA PHE A 58 -4.51 14.76 3.50
C PHE A 58 -4.02 13.86 2.36
N ALA A 59 -3.15 14.41 1.52
CA ALA A 59 -2.56 13.64 0.44
C ALA A 59 -1.04 13.75 0.44
N VAL A 60 -0.39 12.65 0.10
CA VAL A 60 1.03 12.57 -0.24
C VAL A 60 1.13 12.36 -1.74
N LEU A 61 1.88 13.23 -2.41
CA LEU A 61 2.14 13.16 -3.84
C LEU A 61 3.64 13.06 -4.08
N PHE A 62 3.99 12.46 -5.19
CA PHE A 62 5.37 12.45 -5.69
C PHE A 62 5.40 12.85 -7.15
N ASP A 63 6.29 13.76 -7.51
CA ASP A 63 6.51 14.15 -8.89
C ASP A 63 7.84 13.59 -9.38
N ASN A 64 7.76 12.60 -10.28
CA ASN A 64 8.91 11.90 -10.83
C ASN A 64 9.85 12.83 -11.63
N ALA A 65 9.31 13.85 -12.33
CA ALA A 65 10.13 14.75 -13.16
C ALA A 65 11.09 15.61 -12.32
N VAL A 66 10.69 15.99 -11.10
CA VAL A 66 11.49 16.82 -10.21
C VAL A 66 12.01 16.07 -8.99
N ASN A 67 11.74 14.75 -8.89
CA ASN A 67 12.12 13.87 -7.78
C ASN A 67 11.77 14.48 -6.41
N CYS A 68 10.53 14.95 -6.27
CA CYS A 68 10.09 15.67 -5.08
C CYS A 68 8.78 15.12 -4.52
N CYS A 69 8.76 14.93 -3.20
CA CYS A 69 7.57 14.58 -2.45
C CYS A 69 6.83 15.84 -1.98
N TYR A 70 5.50 15.80 -2.00
CA TYR A 70 4.64 16.86 -1.50
C TYR A 70 3.64 16.31 -0.49
N GLU A 71 3.47 17.04 0.61
CA GLU A 71 2.38 16.87 1.55
C GLU A 71 1.37 18.00 1.37
N THR A 72 0.10 17.63 1.28
CA THR A 72 -0.96 18.62 1.07
C THR A 72 -2.19 18.30 1.90
N ALA A 73 -2.90 19.34 2.29
CA ALA A 73 -4.21 19.24 2.90
C ALA A 73 -5.22 20.10 2.13
N VAL A 74 -6.40 19.55 1.89
CA VAL A 74 -7.51 20.25 1.26
C VAL A 74 -8.76 20.16 2.12
N SER A 75 -9.53 21.24 2.20
CA SER A 75 -10.87 21.24 2.76
C SER A 75 -11.85 20.76 1.71
N LEU A 76 -12.53 19.67 1.96
CA LEU A 76 -13.62 19.16 1.13
C LEU A 76 -14.89 19.99 1.31
N THR A 77 -15.15 20.43 2.54
CA THR A 77 -16.32 21.26 2.86
C THR A 77 -16.26 22.62 2.15
N LYS A 78 -15.07 23.25 2.09
CA LYS A 78 -14.86 24.58 1.50
C LYS A 78 -14.34 24.54 0.06
N SER A 79 -14.01 23.36 -0.44
CA SER A 79 -13.34 23.17 -1.74
C SER A 79 -12.09 24.05 -1.88
N ALA A 80 -11.21 24.02 -0.87
CA ALA A 80 -10.07 24.93 -0.77
C ALA A 80 -8.78 24.19 -0.41
N LEU A 81 -7.66 24.66 -0.99
CA LEU A 81 -6.32 24.22 -0.58
C LEU A 81 -5.98 24.84 0.77
N LEU A 82 -5.64 24.01 1.75
CA LEU A 82 -5.24 24.45 3.10
C LEU A 82 -3.72 24.55 3.24
N SER A 83 -2.99 23.61 2.66
CA SER A 83 -1.54 23.59 2.69
C SER A 83 -0.97 22.85 1.47
N TRP A 84 0.23 23.28 1.05
CA TRP A 84 1.05 22.60 0.05
C TRP A 84 2.51 22.75 0.48
N LYS A 85 3.15 21.62 0.78
CA LYS A 85 4.52 21.62 1.32
C LYS A 85 5.37 20.63 0.52
N ALA A 86 6.47 21.11 -0.07
CA ALA A 86 7.53 20.26 -0.58
C ALA A 86 8.31 19.64 0.58
N VAL A 87 8.58 18.34 0.49
CA VAL A 87 9.37 17.59 1.46
C VAL A 87 10.60 17.04 0.72
N PRO A 88 11.73 17.75 0.77
CA PRO A 88 12.93 17.36 0.02
C PRO A 88 13.61 16.14 0.65
N ASN A 89 14.37 15.42 -0.18
CA ASN A 89 15.25 14.31 0.23
C ASN A 89 14.52 13.15 0.91
N VAL A 90 13.27 12.92 0.53
CA VAL A 90 12.49 11.76 0.99
C VAL A 90 11.92 11.00 -0.21
N GLN A 91 11.77 9.70 -0.04
CA GLN A 91 11.15 8.81 -1.02
C GLN A 91 9.90 8.20 -0.39
N PRO A 92 8.70 8.50 -0.90
CA PRO A 92 7.48 7.89 -0.39
C PRO A 92 7.34 6.45 -0.89
N THR A 93 6.38 5.71 -0.33
CA THR A 93 6.01 4.37 -0.80
C THR A 93 5.76 4.37 -2.31
N MET A 94 6.22 3.34 -3.00
CA MET A 94 5.95 3.13 -4.42
C MET A 94 4.46 2.90 -4.65
N THR A 95 3.94 3.46 -5.74
CA THR A 95 2.56 3.25 -6.18
C THR A 95 2.45 1.93 -6.95
N ILE A 96 1.23 1.40 -7.11
CA ILE A 96 0.99 0.13 -7.82
C ILE A 96 1.38 0.26 -9.31
N ASP A 97 1.10 1.41 -9.92
CA ASP A 97 1.48 1.69 -11.30
C ASP A 97 3.01 1.77 -11.46
N GLU A 98 3.75 2.39 -10.52
CA GLU A 98 5.22 2.34 -10.53
C GLU A 98 5.76 0.91 -10.45
N GLN A 99 5.14 0.04 -9.65
CA GLN A 99 5.55 -1.36 -9.57
C GLN A 99 5.33 -2.08 -10.90
N THR A 100 4.16 -1.90 -11.52
CA THR A 100 3.85 -2.51 -12.82
C THR A 100 4.79 -2.01 -13.93
N GLU A 101 5.05 -0.70 -13.98
CA GLU A 101 5.97 -0.11 -14.95
C GLU A 101 7.42 -0.60 -14.72
N CYS A 102 7.82 -0.74 -13.46
CA CYS A 102 9.15 -1.26 -13.11
C CYS A 102 9.32 -2.73 -13.54
N GLU A 103 8.32 -3.60 -13.31
CA GLU A 103 8.35 -4.98 -13.80
C GLU A 103 8.51 -5.00 -15.31
N GLN A 104 7.73 -4.21 -16.05
CA GLN A 104 7.83 -4.12 -17.50
C GLN A 104 9.20 -3.66 -17.96
N ALA A 105 9.79 -2.66 -17.28
CA ALA A 105 11.13 -2.16 -17.59
C ALA A 105 12.20 -3.24 -17.39
N VAL A 106 12.11 -4.05 -16.34
CA VAL A 106 13.03 -5.17 -16.08
C VAL A 106 12.88 -6.24 -17.16
N LEU A 107 11.67 -6.69 -17.43
CA LEU A 107 11.40 -7.75 -18.43
C LEU A 107 11.80 -7.34 -19.86
N ALA A 108 11.74 -6.06 -20.17
CA ALA A 108 12.16 -5.52 -21.46
C ALA A 108 13.67 -5.30 -21.59
N SER A 109 14.42 -5.20 -20.46
CA SER A 109 15.84 -4.84 -20.44
C SER A 109 16.72 -5.89 -21.13
N PRO A 110 17.53 -5.50 -22.15
CA PRO A 110 18.51 -6.40 -22.75
C PRO A 110 19.56 -6.88 -21.75
N GLU A 111 19.99 -6.03 -20.83
CA GLU A 111 20.98 -6.34 -19.80
C GLU A 111 20.43 -7.41 -18.83
N PHE A 112 19.14 -7.30 -18.45
CA PHE A 112 18.48 -8.30 -17.64
C PHE A 112 18.36 -9.64 -18.37
N LYS A 113 17.94 -9.65 -19.65
CA LYS A 113 17.85 -10.87 -20.47
C LYS A 113 19.19 -11.56 -20.60
N ALA A 114 20.26 -10.81 -20.82
CA ALA A 114 21.62 -11.36 -20.89
C ALA A 114 22.06 -11.96 -19.55
N ALA A 115 21.71 -11.36 -18.42
CA ALA A 115 21.98 -11.90 -17.10
C ALA A 115 21.11 -13.14 -16.80
N LEU A 116 19.84 -13.11 -17.18
CA LEU A 116 18.92 -14.24 -17.04
C LEU A 116 19.45 -15.48 -17.80
N LEU A 117 19.99 -15.28 -19.02
CA LEU A 117 20.61 -16.35 -19.78
C LEU A 117 21.83 -16.96 -19.05
N ARG A 118 22.65 -16.14 -18.39
CA ARG A 118 23.80 -16.65 -17.60
C ARG A 118 23.37 -17.40 -16.35
N HIS A 119 22.31 -16.95 -15.68
CA HIS A 119 21.84 -17.54 -14.42
C HIS A 119 20.92 -18.75 -14.60
N CYS A 120 20.05 -18.70 -15.61
CA CYS A 120 18.95 -19.66 -15.79
C CYS A 120 19.00 -20.44 -17.11
N GLY A 121 19.92 -20.11 -18.01
CA GLY A 121 20.02 -20.77 -19.33
C GLY A 121 18.95 -20.34 -20.34
N THR A 122 18.20 -19.29 -20.06
CA THR A 122 17.15 -18.72 -20.95
C THR A 122 17.18 -17.20 -20.90
N ASP A 123 16.83 -16.56 -22.01
CA ASP A 123 16.58 -15.13 -22.12
C ASP A 123 15.07 -14.82 -22.30
N ASP A 124 14.23 -15.86 -22.30
CA ASP A 124 12.77 -15.73 -22.32
C ASP A 124 12.23 -15.27 -20.98
N THR A 125 11.67 -14.09 -20.95
CA THR A 125 11.11 -13.48 -19.75
C THR A 125 9.63 -13.79 -19.52
N SER A 126 8.97 -14.60 -20.36
CA SER A 126 7.52 -14.88 -20.29
C SER A 126 7.08 -15.57 -18.98
N LEU A 127 7.99 -16.33 -18.35
CA LEU A 127 7.75 -17.00 -17.06
C LEU A 127 8.44 -16.30 -15.89
N VAL A 128 9.14 -15.20 -16.13
CA VAL A 128 9.76 -14.42 -15.07
C VAL A 128 8.68 -13.63 -14.32
N MET A 129 8.73 -13.67 -13.00
CA MET A 129 7.99 -12.79 -12.09
C MET A 129 8.99 -11.85 -11.44
N VAL A 130 8.66 -10.58 -11.41
CA VAL A 130 9.49 -9.53 -10.83
C VAL A 130 8.73 -8.92 -9.65
N ASP A 131 9.23 -9.10 -8.46
CA ASP A 131 8.65 -8.56 -7.23
C ASP A 131 9.42 -7.30 -6.80
N ILE A 132 8.74 -6.16 -6.79
CA ILE A 132 9.36 -4.85 -6.69
C ILE A 132 9.55 -4.48 -5.22
N TRP A 133 10.82 -4.26 -4.83
CA TRP A 133 11.19 -3.80 -3.50
C TRP A 133 11.90 -2.46 -3.55
N SER A 134 11.64 -1.61 -2.56
CA SER A 134 12.39 -0.36 -2.40
C SER A 134 13.85 -0.65 -2.15
N ALA A 135 14.73 0.17 -2.74
CA ALA A 135 16.17 -0.06 -2.64
C ALA A 135 16.73 0.08 -1.21
N GLY A 136 16.04 0.84 -0.35
CA GLY A 136 16.58 1.25 0.93
C GLY A 136 17.74 2.25 0.77
N ASN A 137 18.31 2.67 1.90
CA ASN A 137 19.52 3.50 1.92
C ASN A 137 20.59 2.79 2.75
N TYR A 138 21.60 2.27 2.06
CA TYR A 138 22.70 1.53 2.68
C TYR A 138 24.04 2.27 2.63
N GLY A 139 24.01 3.61 2.53
CA GLY A 139 25.20 4.45 2.62
C GLY A 139 25.94 4.68 1.31
N SER A 140 25.35 4.35 0.16
CA SER A 140 25.87 4.77 -1.14
C SER A 140 25.41 6.18 -1.44
N ASP A 141 26.34 7.13 -1.57
CA ASP A 141 26.02 8.52 -1.90
C ASP A 141 25.38 8.66 -3.30
N GLU A 142 25.77 7.79 -4.25
CA GLU A 142 25.21 7.77 -5.59
C GLU A 142 23.73 7.38 -5.61
N ASP A 143 23.35 6.40 -4.80
CA ASP A 143 21.97 5.89 -4.73
C ASP A 143 21.06 6.77 -3.87
N SER A 144 21.62 7.51 -2.91
CA SER A 144 20.84 8.23 -1.89
C SER A 144 19.94 9.35 -2.44
N SER A 145 20.30 9.90 -3.60
CA SER A 145 19.54 10.97 -4.28
C SER A 145 18.54 10.45 -5.33
N MET A 146 18.54 9.16 -5.60
CA MET A 146 17.73 8.54 -6.66
C MET A 146 16.51 7.83 -6.08
N ARG A 147 15.43 7.77 -6.87
CA ARG A 147 14.28 6.92 -6.57
C ARG A 147 14.50 5.54 -7.17
N LEU A 148 15.00 4.61 -6.35
CA LEU A 148 15.43 3.30 -6.81
C LEU A 148 14.53 2.17 -6.31
N ALA A 149 14.41 1.13 -7.15
CA ALA A 149 13.96 -0.19 -6.75
C ALA A 149 15.06 -1.24 -6.93
N ARG A 150 15.04 -2.27 -6.07
CA ARG A 150 15.83 -3.51 -6.18
C ARG A 150 14.88 -4.70 -6.25
N PRO A 151 14.31 -4.99 -7.41
CA PRO A 151 13.39 -6.10 -7.58
C PRO A 151 14.02 -7.44 -7.27
N LEU A 152 13.23 -8.36 -6.72
CA LEU A 152 13.53 -9.78 -6.62
C LEU A 152 12.91 -10.50 -7.81
N CYS A 153 13.69 -11.38 -8.44
CA CYS A 153 13.27 -12.07 -9.65
C CYS A 153 13.08 -13.57 -9.38
N PHE A 154 12.07 -14.13 -10.01
CA PHE A 154 11.67 -15.54 -9.86
C PHE A 154 11.38 -16.13 -11.24
N LEU A 155 11.71 -17.41 -11.45
CA LEU A 155 11.43 -18.11 -12.70
C LEU A 155 10.45 -19.25 -12.47
N ARG A 156 9.23 -19.09 -12.94
CA ARG A 156 8.17 -20.14 -12.91
C ARG A 156 8.46 -21.24 -13.92
N THR A 157 7.85 -22.40 -13.73
CA THR A 157 7.84 -23.48 -14.72
C THR A 157 6.62 -23.43 -15.64
N ASP A 158 5.57 -22.74 -15.18
CA ASP A 158 4.25 -22.64 -15.80
C ASP A 158 3.63 -21.28 -15.40
N PRO A 159 2.84 -20.62 -16.24
CA PRO A 159 2.20 -19.33 -15.89
C PRO A 159 1.34 -19.36 -14.63
N THR A 160 0.85 -20.52 -14.22
CA THR A 160 -0.01 -20.70 -13.03
C THR A 160 0.77 -21.07 -11.77
N ASP A 161 2.09 -21.23 -11.86
CA ASP A 161 2.93 -21.61 -10.72
C ASP A 161 3.03 -20.51 -9.65
N ASN A 162 3.32 -20.94 -8.43
CA ASN A 162 3.75 -20.04 -7.37
C ASN A 162 5.15 -19.49 -7.70
N GLY A 163 5.22 -18.25 -8.16
CA GLY A 163 6.50 -17.62 -8.54
C GLY A 163 7.53 -17.63 -7.42
N TYR A 164 7.12 -17.41 -6.18
CA TYR A 164 8.01 -17.32 -5.01
C TYR A 164 8.73 -18.63 -4.66
N ALA A 165 8.32 -19.76 -5.21
CA ALA A 165 8.97 -21.02 -4.96
C ALA A 165 10.35 -21.17 -5.66
N ARG A 166 10.62 -20.37 -6.70
CA ARG A 166 11.82 -20.49 -7.54
C ARG A 166 12.54 -19.16 -7.73
N PRO A 167 13.15 -18.61 -6.65
CA PRO A 167 13.93 -17.38 -6.73
C PRO A 167 15.15 -17.55 -7.63
N ILE A 168 15.50 -16.51 -8.39
CA ILE A 168 16.75 -16.40 -9.13
C ILE A 168 17.77 -15.75 -8.20
N GLU A 169 18.44 -16.58 -7.42
CA GLU A 169 19.40 -16.12 -6.44
C GLU A 169 20.63 -15.50 -7.11
N GLY A 170 21.14 -14.43 -6.50
CA GLY A 170 22.35 -13.76 -6.96
C GLY A 170 22.16 -12.82 -8.14
N LEU A 171 20.96 -12.71 -8.71
CA LEU A 171 20.61 -11.78 -9.78
C LEU A 171 19.68 -10.69 -9.28
N ARG A 172 20.15 -9.43 -9.30
CA ARG A 172 19.36 -8.29 -8.79
C ARG A 172 19.46 -7.10 -9.74
N PRO A 173 18.39 -6.77 -10.48
CA PRO A 173 18.34 -5.52 -11.22
C PRO A 173 18.19 -4.32 -10.27
N VAL A 174 18.78 -3.19 -10.64
CA VAL A 174 18.56 -1.89 -9.99
C VAL A 174 17.89 -0.99 -11.00
N VAL A 175 16.73 -0.44 -10.61
CA VAL A 175 15.88 0.32 -11.51
C VAL A 175 15.74 1.75 -10.98
N ASP A 176 15.97 2.73 -11.87
CA ASP A 176 15.58 4.12 -11.63
C ASP A 176 14.08 4.26 -11.94
N LEU A 177 13.28 4.47 -10.89
CA LEU A 177 11.82 4.59 -11.01
C LEU A 177 11.36 5.93 -11.61
N ASN A 178 12.22 6.96 -11.62
CA ASN A 178 11.88 8.22 -12.30
C ASN A 178 12.02 8.08 -13.81
N ALA A 179 13.03 7.34 -14.26
CA ALA A 179 13.28 7.07 -15.68
C ALA A 179 12.63 5.77 -16.18
N MET A 180 12.11 4.94 -15.28
CA MET A 180 11.65 3.56 -15.55
C MET A 180 12.65 2.76 -16.37
N LYS A 181 13.88 2.70 -15.87
CA LYS A 181 15.00 2.08 -16.59
C LYS A 181 15.88 1.28 -15.64
N VAL A 182 16.26 0.08 -16.07
CA VAL A 182 17.34 -0.68 -15.43
C VAL A 182 18.65 0.09 -15.62
N ILE A 183 19.29 0.50 -14.52
CA ILE A 183 20.55 1.26 -14.55
C ILE A 183 21.78 0.39 -14.34
N ARG A 184 21.62 -0.78 -13.69
CA ARG A 184 22.66 -1.80 -13.51
C ARG A 184 22.06 -3.13 -13.11
N ILE A 185 22.82 -4.19 -13.33
CA ILE A 185 22.54 -5.53 -12.81
C ILE A 185 23.61 -5.86 -11.77
N GLU A 186 23.19 -6.17 -10.55
CA GLU A 186 24.08 -6.67 -9.49
C GLU A 186 24.07 -8.20 -9.54
N GLU A 187 25.24 -8.81 -9.80
CA GLU A 187 25.41 -10.27 -9.85
C GLU A 187 26.30 -10.72 -8.70
N HIS A 188 25.78 -11.59 -7.82
CA HIS A 188 26.45 -12.06 -6.59
C HIS A 188 26.74 -13.57 -6.61
N GLY A 189 26.87 -14.15 -7.79
CA GLY A 189 27.03 -15.57 -8.02
C GLY A 189 25.82 -16.20 -8.67
N THR A 190 25.97 -17.43 -9.14
CA THR A 190 24.90 -18.20 -9.81
C THR A 190 24.54 -19.41 -8.97
N TRP A 191 23.27 -19.58 -8.66
CA TRP A 191 22.73 -20.65 -7.85
C TRP A 191 21.72 -21.47 -8.65
N PRO A 192 21.66 -22.79 -8.46
CA PRO A 192 20.67 -23.61 -9.14
C PRO A 192 19.26 -23.23 -8.69
N LEU A 193 18.35 -23.17 -9.65
CA LEU A 193 16.94 -22.96 -9.34
C LEU A 193 16.38 -24.18 -8.57
N PRO A 194 15.48 -23.95 -7.58
CA PRO A 194 14.75 -25.04 -6.96
C PRO A 194 14.04 -25.90 -8.02
N PRO A 195 14.10 -27.25 -7.94
CA PRO A 195 13.54 -28.12 -8.97
C PRO A 195 12.00 -28.14 -8.96
N GLU A 196 11.39 -27.95 -7.79
CA GLU A 196 9.95 -28.02 -7.61
C GLU A 196 9.26 -26.69 -7.94
N SER A 197 8.07 -26.76 -8.55
CA SER A 197 7.27 -25.55 -8.85
C SER A 197 6.70 -24.86 -7.61
N GLY A 198 6.55 -25.59 -6.51
CA GLY A 198 5.92 -25.09 -5.29
C GLY A 198 4.44 -24.72 -5.47
N ASN A 199 3.80 -25.19 -6.52
CA ASN A 199 2.39 -24.91 -6.77
C ASN A 199 1.52 -25.70 -5.79
N TYR A 200 0.69 -24.99 -5.03
CA TYR A 200 -0.21 -25.55 -4.01
C TYR A 200 -1.68 -25.48 -4.37
N ALA A 201 -2.01 -25.22 -5.65
CA ALA A 201 -3.39 -25.31 -6.14
C ALA A 201 -3.91 -26.74 -6.01
N ALA A 202 -5.20 -26.89 -5.73
CA ALA A 202 -5.80 -28.18 -5.39
C ALA A 202 -5.60 -29.27 -6.46
N ASP A 203 -5.54 -28.90 -7.73
CA ASP A 203 -5.30 -29.78 -8.88
C ASP A 203 -3.81 -30.13 -9.07
N ARG A 204 -2.89 -29.44 -8.39
CA ARG A 204 -1.45 -29.62 -8.49
C ARG A 204 -0.84 -30.33 -7.28
N VAL A 205 -1.51 -30.34 -6.14
CA VAL A 205 -1.04 -31.01 -4.93
C VAL A 205 -1.56 -32.45 -4.89
N PRO A 206 -0.67 -33.45 -5.07
CA PRO A 206 -1.07 -34.86 -4.92
C PRO A 206 -1.35 -35.20 -3.45
N ASN A 207 -2.16 -36.21 -3.22
CA ASN A 207 -2.42 -36.76 -1.89
C ASN A 207 -2.98 -35.77 -0.88
N GLN A 208 -3.99 -35.00 -1.27
CA GLN A 208 -4.70 -34.14 -0.33
C GLN A 208 -5.25 -34.96 0.85
N ARG A 209 -5.19 -34.36 2.02
CA ARG A 209 -5.69 -34.99 3.24
C ARG A 209 -7.21 -35.12 3.18
N THR A 210 -7.71 -36.36 3.31
CA THR A 210 -9.15 -36.68 3.31
C THR A 210 -9.68 -37.05 4.70
N ASN A 211 -8.78 -37.13 5.69
CA ASN A 211 -9.11 -37.54 7.06
C ASN A 211 -9.45 -36.37 7.99
N ILE A 212 -9.54 -35.15 7.47
CA ILE A 212 -9.94 -33.97 8.24
C ILE A 212 -11.43 -33.75 8.00
N LYS A 213 -12.20 -33.68 9.09
CA LYS A 213 -13.60 -33.26 9.02
C LYS A 213 -13.70 -31.73 8.87
N PRO A 214 -14.72 -31.23 8.18
CA PRO A 214 -14.96 -29.80 8.09
C PRO A 214 -15.19 -29.20 9.48
N ILE A 215 -14.79 -27.94 9.66
CA ILE A 215 -15.03 -27.14 10.86
C ILE A 215 -15.98 -26.02 10.44
N ASP A 216 -17.14 -25.96 11.08
CA ASP A 216 -18.13 -24.91 10.86
C ASP A 216 -18.17 -23.96 12.07
N ILE A 217 -18.11 -22.67 11.83
CA ILE A 217 -18.33 -21.64 12.83
C ILE A 217 -19.67 -20.99 12.51
N LEU A 218 -20.63 -21.13 13.39
CA LEU A 218 -22.00 -20.71 13.16
C LEU A 218 -22.44 -19.65 14.18
N GLN A 219 -23.15 -18.64 13.72
CA GLN A 219 -23.93 -17.70 14.52
C GLN A 219 -25.40 -17.76 14.06
N PRO A 220 -26.19 -18.75 14.50
CA PRO A 220 -27.52 -19.02 13.95
C PRO A 220 -28.51 -17.86 14.13
N GLU A 221 -28.31 -17.06 15.20
CA GLU A 221 -29.14 -15.89 15.52
C GLU A 221 -28.57 -14.57 15.00
N GLY A 222 -27.45 -14.65 14.25
CA GLY A 222 -26.72 -13.48 13.78
C GLY A 222 -25.71 -12.93 14.78
N PRO A 223 -24.99 -11.85 14.45
CA PRO A 223 -23.97 -11.26 15.31
C PRO A 223 -24.60 -10.52 16.50
N SER A 224 -23.92 -10.52 17.65
CA SER A 224 -24.31 -9.75 18.84
C SER A 224 -23.81 -8.30 18.82
N PHE A 225 -23.19 -7.85 17.74
CA PHE A 225 -22.78 -6.47 17.54
C PHE A 225 -23.63 -5.77 16.51
N GLU A 226 -23.70 -4.46 16.61
CA GLU A 226 -24.36 -3.58 15.65
C GLU A 226 -23.31 -2.75 14.91
N VAL A 227 -23.56 -2.50 13.62
CA VAL A 227 -22.72 -1.66 12.78
C VAL A 227 -23.58 -0.59 12.12
N ASP A 228 -23.28 0.68 12.39
CA ASP A 228 -23.88 1.83 11.72
C ASP A 228 -22.80 2.63 11.00
N GLY A 229 -22.73 2.48 9.67
CA GLY A 229 -21.61 3.01 8.88
C GLY A 229 -20.28 2.39 9.34
N TYR A 230 -19.43 3.19 9.96
CA TYR A 230 -18.15 2.76 10.54
C TYR A 230 -18.17 2.69 12.07
N GLN A 231 -19.30 2.93 12.69
CA GLN A 231 -19.47 2.84 14.13
C GLN A 231 -19.90 1.43 14.51
N VAL A 232 -19.23 0.86 15.50
CA VAL A 232 -19.52 -0.48 16.04
C VAL A 232 -19.93 -0.36 17.49
N SER A 233 -21.03 -1.03 17.84
CA SER A 233 -21.52 -1.19 19.20
C SER A 233 -21.60 -2.67 19.53
N TRP A 234 -20.97 -3.09 20.64
CA TRP A 234 -21.01 -4.47 21.11
C TRP A 234 -21.02 -4.52 22.63
N GLN A 235 -22.11 -5.00 23.19
CA GLN A 235 -22.31 -5.00 24.64
C GLN A 235 -22.16 -3.58 25.22
N LYS A 236 -21.12 -3.36 26.04
CA LYS A 236 -20.78 -2.06 26.64
C LYS A 236 -19.76 -1.25 25.83
N TRP A 237 -19.24 -1.80 24.73
CA TRP A 237 -18.22 -1.19 23.91
C TRP A 237 -18.81 -0.39 22.74
N LYS A 238 -18.20 0.76 22.45
CA LYS A 238 -18.49 1.55 21.25
C LYS A 238 -17.17 2.06 20.68
N PHE A 239 -17.03 2.04 19.35
CA PHE A 239 -15.87 2.59 18.66
C PHE A 239 -16.17 2.88 17.19
N VAL A 240 -15.27 3.63 16.55
CA VAL A 240 -15.32 3.89 15.11
C VAL A 240 -14.16 3.19 14.44
N ILE A 241 -14.43 2.50 13.34
CA ILE A 241 -13.42 1.87 12.50
C ILE A 241 -12.94 2.87 11.45
N GLY A 242 -11.64 3.04 11.32
CA GLY A 242 -10.99 3.70 10.20
C GLY A 242 -10.13 2.72 9.43
N PHE A 243 -9.83 3.07 8.19
CA PHE A 243 -8.85 2.36 7.37
C PHE A 243 -8.11 3.35 6.47
N ASN A 244 -6.79 3.27 6.44
CA ASN A 244 -5.98 4.09 5.56
C ASN A 244 -4.79 3.30 5.00
N ALA A 245 -4.21 3.81 3.90
CA ALA A 245 -3.14 3.12 3.18
C ALA A 245 -1.82 2.99 3.97
N ARG A 246 -1.61 3.80 5.01
CA ARG A 246 -0.39 3.80 5.82
C ARG A 246 -0.44 2.79 6.96
N GLU A 247 -1.56 2.76 7.70
CA GLU A 247 -1.68 2.04 8.97
C GLU A 247 -2.62 0.82 8.87
N GLY A 248 -3.37 0.71 7.76
CA GLY A 248 -4.43 -0.29 7.66
C GLY A 248 -5.58 0.03 8.60
N LEU A 249 -5.98 -0.93 9.42
CA LEU A 249 -7.06 -0.76 10.41
C LEU A 249 -6.67 0.23 11.49
N THR A 250 -7.56 1.19 11.74
CA THR A 250 -7.49 2.12 12.88
C THR A 250 -8.77 2.03 13.69
N LEU A 251 -8.64 2.15 15.01
CA LEU A 251 -9.77 2.25 15.93
C LEU A 251 -9.79 3.65 16.53
N HIS A 252 -10.95 4.25 16.53
CA HIS A 252 -11.15 5.60 17.05
C HIS A 252 -12.24 5.62 18.12
N ASN A 253 -12.11 6.52 19.09
CA ASN A 253 -13.09 6.77 20.14
C ASN A 253 -13.59 5.49 20.83
N LEU A 254 -12.67 4.60 21.18
CA LEU A 254 -13.03 3.40 21.93
C LEU A 254 -13.56 3.81 23.32
N ARG A 255 -14.80 3.46 23.58
CA ARG A 255 -15.54 3.80 24.79
C ARG A 255 -16.12 2.56 25.43
N TYR A 256 -16.30 2.62 26.74
CA TYR A 256 -16.93 1.59 27.53
C TYR A 256 -18.01 2.21 28.43
N THR A 257 -19.25 1.74 28.29
CA THR A 257 -20.38 2.20 29.12
C THR A 257 -20.42 1.39 30.41
N ASP A 258 -20.23 2.04 31.55
CA ASP A 258 -20.23 1.40 32.86
C ASP A 258 -21.09 2.20 33.84
N GLU A 259 -22.03 1.52 34.51
CA GLU A 259 -22.97 2.14 35.47
C GLU A 259 -23.70 3.39 34.91
N GLY A 260 -23.96 3.41 33.60
CA GLY A 260 -24.62 4.52 32.92
C GLY A 260 -23.66 5.65 32.47
N GLU A 261 -22.39 5.56 32.81
CA GLU A 261 -21.35 6.48 32.35
C GLU A 261 -20.63 5.93 31.12
N ASP A 262 -20.48 6.78 30.10
CA ASP A 262 -19.77 6.46 28.88
C ASP A 262 -18.30 6.92 28.98
N ARG A 263 -17.41 6.01 29.35
CA ARG A 263 -16.00 6.28 29.62
C ARG A 263 -15.13 6.16 28.36
N SER A 264 -14.32 7.17 28.08
CA SER A 264 -13.31 7.12 27.03
C SER A 264 -12.13 6.24 27.47
N VAL A 265 -11.86 5.16 26.70
CA VAL A 265 -10.75 4.24 26.95
C VAL A 265 -9.54 4.61 26.10
N LEU A 266 -9.74 4.74 24.78
CA LEU A 266 -8.73 5.15 23.82
C LEU A 266 -9.33 6.17 22.86
N TYR A 267 -8.55 7.18 22.48
CA TYR A 267 -8.95 8.05 21.39
C TYR A 267 -8.61 7.45 20.02
N ARG A 268 -7.42 6.88 19.89
CA ARG A 268 -6.94 6.31 18.63
C ARG A 268 -5.98 5.15 18.90
N ALA A 269 -6.12 4.07 18.13
CA ALA A 269 -5.17 2.96 18.09
C ALA A 269 -4.96 2.49 16.65
N SER A 270 -3.74 2.15 16.31
CA SER A 270 -3.35 1.56 15.02
C SER A 270 -2.09 0.72 15.20
N LEU A 271 -1.80 -0.13 14.21
CA LEU A 271 -0.51 -0.80 14.07
C LEU A 271 0.28 -0.06 12.99
N THR A 272 1.54 0.28 13.29
CA THR A 272 2.47 0.94 12.35
C THR A 272 3.79 0.18 12.28
#